data_754d691fa907643d1bde43720c0c8e78
#
_entry.id   754d691fa907643d1bde43720c0c8e78
#
_cell.length_a   1.000
_cell.length_b   1.000
_cell.length_c   1.000
_cell.angle_alpha   90.00
_cell.angle_beta   90.00
_cell.angle_gamma   90.00
#
_symmetry.space_group_name_H-M   'P 1'
#
loop_
_entity.id
_entity.type
_entity.pdbx_description
1 polymer ?
#
loop_
_entity_poly.entity_id
_entity_poly.type
_entity_poly.pdbx_seq_one_letter_code
_entity_poly.pdbx_strand_id
1 'polypeptide(L)'
;MMLVTTGVAWAALGVDVNPISDDVVGENDTTSARRNQPEPAIAINPQNTDVIAAGGQDFRRAAELRAACGGDRWNGLYLSTDGGASWSNELVPGFCTDTSPEAGESEMFGFSTNTDPVLVFDDFGNLYYSHIAFNANAFATTPPSTSGVLFVSTYTVDGSGAEHEQTVKVPSGSGLRPERFEVGPGVFANFDDKQWMAVDNWESSPRHGRVYVTWTKFSAQGGQSSLWISHCGGDTSGQACADDAFSRGHVLNKPVAGGLVQESFPTVAPNGDVYVAFLQFQGGFGSTLPHSGVWVAKSTDGGETFTQVKVADIRQIPSPIPPAGSAANDGNNSFRTGTIPTIGVTGDGTVHLAWGEWTGSDAEVRYVRSMDGGATWSAPAAMNDDPTGHQFFPSLVTDGDDVHVAWYDSRRNGTAGTTIDTLDVFYNHSSNAGVSFAPDVRMTDESFDPNAVSRFPVFCAAFIGDYIDIDAVDGTVASIWTDNRVVDDPLTPAECADYQARSTDPAIQPDLDDGSLDQEAFVDVFAAP
;
A
#
# COMPACT_ATOMS: atom_id res chain seq x y z
N MET A 1 -12.26 -33.60 37.58
CA MET A 1 -12.52 -32.18 37.37
C MET A 1 -11.87 -31.85 36.04
N MET A 2 -12.67 -31.90 34.98
CA MET A 2 -12.21 -31.76 33.61
C MET A 2 -12.18 -30.29 33.31
N LEU A 3 -11.01 -29.69 33.09
CA LEU A 3 -10.89 -28.33 32.61
C LEU A 3 -11.42 -28.29 31.16
N VAL A 4 -12.56 -27.70 30.99
CA VAL A 4 -13.07 -27.30 29.66
C VAL A 4 -12.37 -25.99 29.35
N THR A 5 -11.33 -26.04 28.53
CA THR A 5 -10.82 -24.84 27.86
C THR A 5 -11.86 -24.43 26.84
N THR A 6 -12.63 -23.40 27.13
CA THR A 6 -13.46 -22.72 26.15
C THR A 6 -12.49 -21.99 25.20
N GLY A 7 -12.22 -22.58 24.07
CA GLY A 7 -11.63 -21.85 22.95
C GLY A 7 -12.56 -20.68 22.63
N VAL A 8 -12.04 -19.46 22.69
CA VAL A 8 -12.76 -18.28 22.20
C VAL A 8 -12.87 -18.48 20.69
N ALA A 9 -14.10 -18.72 20.22
CA ALA A 9 -14.37 -18.71 18.79
C ALA A 9 -14.33 -17.24 18.38
N TRP A 10 -13.28 -16.84 17.69
CA TRP A 10 -13.21 -15.56 17.01
C TRP A 10 -14.25 -15.58 15.87
N ALA A 11 -15.23 -14.71 15.95
CA ALA A 11 -16.17 -14.50 14.85
C ALA A 11 -15.50 -13.50 13.88
N ALA A 12 -15.49 -13.82 12.59
CA ALA A 12 -15.12 -12.86 11.57
C ALA A 12 -16.12 -11.69 11.55
N LEU A 13 -15.65 -10.50 11.20
CA LEU A 13 -16.48 -9.28 11.21
C LEU A 13 -17.45 -9.24 10.02
N GLY A 14 -17.08 -9.78 8.89
CA GLY A 14 -17.86 -9.79 7.66
C GLY A 14 -17.66 -11.08 6.89
N VAL A 15 -17.87 -11.03 5.61
CA VAL A 15 -17.57 -12.11 4.66
C VAL A 15 -16.54 -11.57 3.69
N ASP A 16 -15.40 -12.23 3.60
CA ASP A 16 -14.36 -11.86 2.63
C ASP A 16 -14.94 -11.93 1.22
N VAL A 17 -14.81 -10.84 0.48
CA VAL A 17 -15.22 -10.77 -0.92
C VAL A 17 -13.98 -10.51 -1.75
N ASN A 18 -13.74 -11.35 -2.74
CA ASN A 18 -12.74 -11.06 -3.75
C ASN A 18 -13.26 -9.93 -4.64
N PRO A 19 -12.65 -8.72 -4.63
CA PRO A 19 -13.10 -7.59 -5.45
C PRO A 19 -12.90 -7.84 -6.95
N ILE A 20 -12.12 -8.85 -7.28
CA ILE A 20 -11.90 -9.29 -8.64
C ILE A 20 -12.65 -10.58 -8.82
N SER A 21 -13.91 -10.48 -9.30
CA SER A 21 -14.62 -11.68 -9.65
C SER A 21 -13.83 -12.40 -10.75
N ASP A 22 -13.52 -13.68 -10.53
CA ASP A 22 -13.04 -14.60 -11.56
C ASP A 22 -14.03 -14.74 -12.71
N ASP A 23 -15.20 -14.23 -12.52
CA ASP A 23 -16.31 -14.17 -13.44
C ASP A 23 -16.26 -13.00 -14.43
N VAL A 24 -15.12 -12.46 -14.78
CA VAL A 24 -14.98 -11.82 -16.10
C VAL A 24 -15.00 -12.92 -17.15
N VAL A 25 -16.07 -13.49 -17.07
CA VAL A 25 -16.61 -14.61 -17.67
C VAL A 25 -17.06 -14.30 -19.03
N GLY A 26 -16.80 -15.21 -19.83
CA GLY A 26 -17.38 -15.42 -21.12
C GLY A 26 -16.39 -15.32 -22.23
N GLU A 27 -15.18 -15.01 -21.94
CA GLU A 27 -14.11 -15.20 -22.90
C GLU A 27 -13.26 -16.36 -22.42
N ASN A 28 -13.05 -17.36 -23.31
CA ASN A 28 -12.12 -18.45 -23.08
C ASN A 28 -10.74 -17.89 -22.75
N ASP A 29 -10.58 -17.40 -21.54
CA ASP A 29 -9.32 -16.86 -21.07
C ASP A 29 -8.45 -18.00 -20.54
N THR A 30 -7.86 -18.74 -21.47
CA THR A 30 -6.77 -19.66 -21.17
C THR A 30 -5.51 -18.93 -20.73
N THR A 31 -5.55 -17.61 -20.57
CA THR A 31 -4.46 -16.77 -20.07
C THR A 31 -4.68 -16.32 -18.63
N SER A 32 -5.78 -16.70 -18.00
CA SER A 32 -6.21 -16.30 -16.64
C SER A 32 -5.27 -16.70 -15.51
N ALA A 33 -4.31 -17.55 -15.78
CA ALA A 33 -3.36 -18.10 -14.84
C ALA A 33 -2.30 -17.13 -14.28
N ARG A 34 -2.53 -15.79 -14.21
CA ARG A 34 -1.50 -14.84 -13.81
C ARG A 34 -2.06 -13.63 -13.06
N ARG A 35 -2.86 -13.88 -12.04
CA ARG A 35 -3.53 -12.83 -11.29
C ARG A 35 -2.86 -12.60 -9.95
N ASN A 36 -1.67 -12.07 -9.95
CA ASN A 36 -1.12 -11.51 -8.72
C ASN A 36 -1.69 -10.12 -8.51
N GLN A 37 -2.12 -9.82 -7.28
CA GLN A 37 -2.66 -8.51 -6.91
C GLN A 37 -2.08 -8.06 -5.56
N PRO A 38 -0.75 -7.94 -5.48
CA PRO A 38 -0.11 -7.42 -4.29
C PRO A 38 -0.29 -5.90 -4.18
N GLU A 39 -0.02 -5.40 -2.99
CA GLU A 39 -0.05 -3.97 -2.65
C GLU A 39 -1.40 -3.32 -2.92
N PRO A 40 -2.48 -3.85 -2.34
CA PRO A 40 -3.81 -3.31 -2.56
C PRO A 40 -4.04 -2.03 -1.76
N ALA A 41 -4.91 -1.15 -2.29
CA ALA A 41 -5.40 0.04 -1.61
C ALA A 41 -6.91 0.17 -1.78
N ILE A 42 -7.59 0.84 -0.83
CA ILE A 42 -9.05 0.98 -0.80
C ILE A 42 -9.46 2.39 -0.38
N ALA A 43 -10.58 2.86 -0.89
CA ALA A 43 -11.17 4.14 -0.49
C ALA A 43 -12.70 4.07 -0.55
N ILE A 44 -13.38 4.65 0.42
CA ILE A 44 -14.84 4.77 0.51
C ILE A 44 -15.24 6.19 0.08
N ASN A 45 -16.25 6.30 -0.77
CA ASN A 45 -16.76 7.61 -1.20
C ASN A 45 -17.52 8.29 -0.06
N PRO A 46 -17.07 9.46 0.45
CA PRO A 46 -17.73 10.12 1.56
C PRO A 46 -19.12 10.70 1.22
N GLN A 47 -19.47 10.81 -0.06
CA GLN A 47 -20.84 11.18 -0.45
C GLN A 47 -21.83 10.00 -0.45
N ASN A 48 -21.32 8.78 -0.61
CA ASN A 48 -22.14 7.57 -0.64
C ASN A 48 -21.28 6.36 -0.27
N THR A 49 -21.39 5.87 0.94
CA THR A 49 -20.60 4.74 1.47
C THR A 49 -20.90 3.39 0.80
N ASP A 50 -21.95 3.28 -0.02
CA ASP A 50 -22.15 2.13 -0.90
C ASP A 50 -21.16 2.11 -2.08
N VAL A 51 -20.49 3.23 -2.35
CA VAL A 51 -19.49 3.35 -3.41
C VAL A 51 -18.08 3.22 -2.83
N ILE A 52 -17.40 2.14 -3.20
CA ILE A 52 -16.07 1.80 -2.70
C ILE A 52 -15.16 1.51 -3.90
N ALA A 53 -14.01 2.17 -3.93
CA ALA A 53 -12.98 1.91 -4.93
C ALA A 53 -11.80 1.18 -4.31
N ALA A 54 -11.28 0.20 -5.02
CA ALA A 54 -10.07 -0.52 -4.63
C ALA A 54 -9.10 -0.61 -5.81
N GLY A 55 -7.84 -0.86 -5.53
CA GLY A 55 -6.80 -1.02 -6.54
C GLY A 55 -5.74 -2.03 -6.12
N GLY A 56 -5.04 -2.58 -7.08
CA GLY A 56 -3.93 -3.50 -6.86
C GLY A 56 -3.02 -3.56 -8.09
N GLN A 57 -1.82 -4.05 -7.92
CA GLN A 57 -0.99 -4.42 -9.07
C GLN A 57 -1.64 -5.62 -9.77
N ASP A 58 -1.98 -5.48 -11.02
CA ASP A 58 -2.75 -6.49 -11.75
C ASP A 58 -1.92 -7.10 -12.89
N PHE A 59 -1.79 -8.41 -12.86
CA PHE A 59 -0.98 -9.15 -13.81
C PHE A 59 -1.81 -9.82 -14.92
N ARG A 60 -3.14 -9.56 -14.99
CA ARG A 60 -4.04 -10.22 -15.98
C ARG A 60 -3.61 -10.06 -17.44
N ARG A 61 -2.87 -9.00 -17.78
CA ARG A 61 -2.31 -8.77 -19.13
C ARG A 61 -0.79 -8.91 -19.21
N ALA A 62 -0.17 -9.56 -18.23
CA ALA A 62 1.29 -9.68 -18.16
C ALA A 62 1.93 -10.24 -19.45
N ALA A 63 1.33 -11.27 -20.04
CA ALA A 63 1.83 -11.87 -21.28
C ALA A 63 1.75 -10.92 -22.47
N GLU A 64 0.64 -10.20 -22.62
CA GLU A 64 0.42 -9.21 -23.67
C GLU A 64 1.38 -8.04 -23.53
N LEU A 65 1.46 -7.44 -22.33
CA LEU A 65 2.34 -6.30 -22.04
C LEU A 65 3.81 -6.68 -22.25
N ARG A 66 4.20 -7.90 -21.87
CA ARG A 66 5.56 -8.40 -22.07
C ARG A 66 5.90 -8.52 -23.56
N ALA A 67 4.98 -9.04 -24.36
CA ALA A 67 5.18 -9.18 -25.80
C ALA A 67 5.19 -7.83 -26.53
N ALA A 68 4.33 -6.88 -26.11
CA ALA A 68 4.15 -5.61 -26.78
C ALA A 68 5.21 -4.55 -26.40
N CYS A 69 5.53 -4.44 -25.09
CA CYS A 69 6.35 -3.34 -24.58
C CYS A 69 7.35 -3.75 -23.48
N GLY A 70 7.46 -5.04 -23.18
CA GLY A 70 8.38 -5.56 -22.16
C GLY A 70 7.91 -5.34 -20.72
N GLY A 71 6.63 -4.99 -20.52
CA GLY A 71 5.99 -4.85 -19.21
C GLY A 71 5.55 -6.19 -18.64
N ASP A 72 5.10 -6.20 -17.41
CA ASP A 72 4.62 -7.40 -16.74
C ASP A 72 3.35 -7.20 -15.88
N ARG A 73 2.97 -5.95 -15.59
CA ARG A 73 1.81 -5.61 -14.77
C ARG A 73 1.30 -4.21 -15.07
N TRP A 74 0.06 -3.96 -14.67
CA TRP A 74 -0.57 -2.66 -14.70
C TRP A 74 -1.52 -2.55 -13.50
N ASN A 75 -1.79 -1.35 -12.99
CA ASN A 75 -2.73 -1.23 -11.87
C ASN A 75 -4.16 -1.46 -12.35
N GLY A 76 -4.90 -2.24 -11.57
CA GLY A 76 -6.33 -2.42 -11.70
C GLY A 76 -7.11 -1.40 -10.89
N LEU A 77 -8.29 -1.02 -11.37
CA LEU A 77 -9.31 -0.28 -10.62
C LEU A 77 -10.52 -1.20 -10.45
N TYR A 78 -10.92 -1.37 -9.21
CA TYR A 78 -12.05 -2.19 -8.81
C TYR A 78 -13.09 -1.29 -8.16
N LEU A 79 -14.33 -1.36 -8.56
CA LEU A 79 -15.38 -0.49 -8.07
C LEU A 79 -16.61 -1.28 -7.63
N SER A 80 -17.05 -1.06 -6.42
CA SER A 80 -18.36 -1.46 -5.90
C SER A 80 -19.27 -0.25 -5.82
N THR A 81 -20.56 -0.44 -6.11
CA THR A 81 -21.61 0.56 -5.93
C THR A 81 -22.75 0.03 -5.05
N ASP A 82 -22.53 -1.08 -4.35
CA ASP A 82 -23.49 -1.79 -3.51
C ASP A 82 -22.91 -2.20 -2.15
N GLY A 83 -22.00 -1.39 -1.61
CA GLY A 83 -21.41 -1.60 -0.29
C GLY A 83 -20.45 -2.79 -0.21
N GLY A 84 -19.76 -3.11 -1.31
CA GLY A 84 -18.80 -4.21 -1.37
C GLY A 84 -19.40 -5.56 -1.73
N ALA A 85 -20.72 -5.64 -1.99
CA ALA A 85 -21.37 -6.91 -2.29
C ALA A 85 -21.05 -7.45 -3.69
N SER A 86 -20.73 -6.56 -4.64
CA SER A 86 -20.25 -6.91 -5.97
C SER A 86 -19.26 -5.87 -6.51
N TRP A 87 -18.38 -6.29 -7.41
CA TRP A 87 -17.30 -5.46 -7.93
C TRP A 87 -17.21 -5.52 -9.45
N SER A 88 -17.06 -4.36 -10.08
CA SER A 88 -16.56 -4.26 -11.45
C SER A 88 -15.05 -4.06 -11.43
N ASN A 89 -14.36 -4.48 -12.49
CA ASN A 89 -12.91 -4.37 -12.57
C ASN A 89 -12.43 -3.94 -13.95
N GLU A 90 -11.48 -3.02 -13.98
CA GLU A 90 -10.83 -2.55 -15.19
C GLU A 90 -9.35 -2.26 -14.93
N LEU A 91 -8.54 -2.16 -15.98
CA LEU A 91 -7.19 -1.63 -15.87
C LEU A 91 -7.24 -0.11 -16.00
N VAL A 92 -6.41 0.58 -15.22
CA VAL A 92 -6.22 2.03 -15.37
C VAL A 92 -5.82 2.36 -16.81
N PRO A 93 -6.44 3.36 -17.48
CA PRO A 93 -6.13 3.70 -18.86
C PRO A 93 -4.67 4.12 -19.08
N GLY A 94 -4.13 3.78 -20.26
CA GLY A 94 -2.81 4.20 -20.70
C GLY A 94 -1.73 3.12 -20.74
N PHE A 95 -2.09 1.83 -20.57
CA PHE A 95 -1.13 0.75 -20.82
C PHE A 95 -0.75 0.66 -22.31
N CYS A 96 0.40 0.11 -22.62
CA CYS A 96 1.03 0.23 -23.95
C CYS A 96 0.22 -0.37 -25.12
N THR A 97 -0.73 -1.27 -24.85
CA THR A 97 -1.65 -1.85 -25.84
C THR A 97 -3.06 -1.31 -25.71
N ASP A 98 -3.27 -0.31 -24.86
CA ASP A 98 -4.56 0.31 -24.65
C ASP A 98 -5.02 1.08 -25.91
N THR A 99 -6.20 0.74 -26.41
CA THR A 99 -6.82 1.36 -27.56
C THR A 99 -8.10 2.12 -27.21
N SER A 100 -8.37 2.25 -25.91
CA SER A 100 -9.51 3.02 -25.42
C SER A 100 -9.35 4.51 -25.74
N PRO A 101 -10.43 5.27 -25.82
CA PRO A 101 -10.35 6.73 -25.93
C PRO A 101 -9.58 7.38 -24.78
N GLU A 102 -9.72 6.84 -23.58
CA GLU A 102 -9.15 7.31 -22.32
C GLU A 102 -7.62 7.18 -22.31
N ALA A 103 -7.05 6.25 -23.09
CA ALA A 103 -5.60 6.12 -23.25
C ALA A 103 -4.95 7.41 -23.77
N GLY A 104 -5.69 8.19 -24.59
CA GLY A 104 -5.23 9.47 -25.13
C GLY A 104 -5.15 10.59 -24.11
N GLU A 105 -5.80 10.43 -22.96
CA GLU A 105 -5.88 11.38 -21.84
C GLU A 105 -4.96 10.97 -20.69
N SER A 106 -4.20 9.91 -20.86
CA SER A 106 -3.25 9.39 -19.89
C SER A 106 -1.81 9.73 -20.27
N GLU A 107 -1.14 10.55 -19.46
CA GLU A 107 0.30 10.80 -19.60
C GLU A 107 1.17 9.56 -19.29
N MET A 108 0.58 8.47 -18.78
CA MET A 108 1.24 7.18 -18.63
C MET A 108 1.36 6.40 -19.93
N PHE A 109 0.62 6.79 -20.99
CA PHE A 109 0.67 6.09 -22.27
C PHE A 109 2.09 6.01 -22.83
N GLY A 110 2.55 4.78 -23.07
CA GLY A 110 3.91 4.50 -23.53
C GLY A 110 4.87 4.00 -22.45
N PHE A 111 4.45 3.96 -21.18
CA PHE A 111 5.14 3.18 -20.16
C PHE A 111 4.76 1.71 -20.27
N SER A 112 5.64 0.83 -19.82
CA SER A 112 5.43 -0.62 -19.93
C SER A 112 4.90 -1.26 -18.64
N THR A 113 5.07 -0.61 -17.50
CA THR A 113 4.76 -1.14 -16.18
C THR A 113 4.21 -0.04 -15.29
N ASN A 114 3.21 -0.39 -14.47
CA ASN A 114 2.60 0.46 -13.46
C ASN A 114 2.48 -0.32 -12.15
N THR A 115 2.66 0.35 -11.00
CA THR A 115 2.76 -0.27 -9.67
C THR A 115 2.33 0.69 -8.56
N ASP A 116 2.31 0.20 -7.32
CA ASP A 116 2.06 0.93 -6.07
C ASP A 116 0.77 1.75 -6.12
N PRO A 117 -0.40 1.11 -6.19
CA PRO A 117 -1.68 1.81 -6.20
C PRO A 117 -1.97 2.45 -4.85
N VAL A 118 -2.46 3.70 -4.85
CA VAL A 118 -3.07 4.34 -3.67
C VAL A 118 -4.26 5.17 -4.12
N LEU A 119 -5.40 4.99 -3.45
CA LEU A 119 -6.66 5.64 -3.79
C LEU A 119 -7.14 6.54 -2.64
N VAL A 120 -7.77 7.65 -2.98
CA VAL A 120 -8.48 8.50 -2.03
C VAL A 120 -9.67 9.17 -2.72
N PHE A 121 -10.78 9.33 -2.01
CA PHE A 121 -11.91 10.16 -2.45
C PHE A 121 -11.86 11.54 -1.81
N ASP A 122 -12.26 12.56 -2.58
CA ASP A 122 -12.68 13.81 -1.98
C ASP A 122 -14.19 13.79 -1.66
N ASP A 123 -14.62 14.76 -0.87
CA ASP A 123 -16.04 14.90 -0.51
C ASP A 123 -16.88 15.61 -1.60
N PHE A 124 -16.31 15.81 -2.80
CA PHE A 124 -17.01 16.23 -4.01
C PHE A 124 -17.37 15.05 -4.93
N GLY A 125 -16.88 13.83 -4.62
CA GLY A 125 -17.12 12.61 -5.37
C GLY A 125 -16.05 12.28 -6.40
N ASN A 126 -14.91 12.97 -6.37
CA ASN A 126 -13.79 12.62 -7.24
C ASN A 126 -12.91 11.56 -6.57
N LEU A 127 -12.50 10.57 -7.35
CA LEU A 127 -11.52 9.57 -6.97
C LEU A 127 -10.16 9.95 -7.56
N TYR A 128 -9.14 10.01 -6.70
CA TYR A 128 -7.75 10.18 -7.09
C TYR A 128 -7.01 8.88 -6.89
N TYR A 129 -6.28 8.46 -7.93
CA TYR A 129 -5.55 7.21 -7.95
C TYR A 129 -4.09 7.45 -8.33
N SER A 130 -3.16 7.32 -7.38
CA SER A 130 -1.74 7.51 -7.66
C SER A 130 -1.05 6.23 -8.11
N HIS A 131 -0.06 6.39 -8.97
CA HIS A 131 0.67 5.32 -9.63
C HIS A 131 2.14 5.64 -9.77
N ILE A 132 3.00 4.62 -9.79
CA ILE A 132 4.36 4.72 -10.29
C ILE A 132 4.44 3.99 -11.61
N ALA A 133 4.79 4.69 -12.68
CA ALA A 133 5.02 4.07 -13.98
C ALA A 133 6.50 4.09 -14.37
N PHE A 134 6.97 3.00 -14.95
CA PHE A 134 8.34 2.83 -15.43
C PHE A 134 8.40 1.85 -16.59
N ASN A 135 9.57 1.72 -17.25
CA ASN A 135 9.77 0.70 -18.27
C ASN A 135 10.52 -0.49 -17.67
N ALA A 136 9.87 -1.66 -17.65
CA ALA A 136 10.39 -2.89 -17.02
C ALA A 136 11.74 -3.35 -17.56
N ASN A 137 12.08 -2.99 -18.81
CA ASN A 137 13.42 -3.20 -19.37
C ASN A 137 14.53 -2.50 -18.57
N ALA A 138 14.19 -1.68 -17.58
CA ALA A 138 15.14 -1.10 -16.64
C ALA A 138 15.94 -2.15 -15.85
N PHE A 139 15.38 -3.33 -15.64
CA PHE A 139 16.06 -4.47 -14.99
C PHE A 139 16.84 -5.34 -15.99
N ALA A 140 16.63 -5.15 -17.29
CA ALA A 140 17.44 -5.82 -18.31
C ALA A 140 18.85 -5.18 -18.36
N THR A 141 19.85 -6.00 -18.67
CA THR A 141 21.26 -5.59 -18.74
C THR A 141 21.60 -4.62 -19.86
N THR A 142 20.60 -4.15 -20.61
CA THR A 142 20.75 -3.18 -21.72
C THR A 142 19.88 -1.95 -21.50
N PRO A 143 20.43 -0.71 -21.61
CA PRO A 143 19.68 0.54 -21.50
C PRO A 143 18.60 0.68 -22.59
N PRO A 144 17.53 1.48 -22.34
CA PRO A 144 17.45 2.53 -21.34
C PRO A 144 16.65 2.09 -20.11
N SER A 145 17.26 2.17 -18.94
CA SER A 145 16.55 2.15 -17.68
C SER A 145 15.78 3.45 -17.53
N THR A 146 14.51 3.37 -17.17
CA THR A 146 13.72 4.54 -16.87
C THR A 146 13.56 4.73 -15.38
N SER A 147 13.56 6.00 -14.99
CA SER A 147 13.15 6.42 -13.66
C SER A 147 11.70 6.00 -13.41
N GLY A 148 11.37 5.56 -12.20
CA GLY A 148 9.99 5.54 -11.73
C GLY A 148 9.44 6.97 -11.75
N VAL A 149 8.25 7.16 -12.29
CA VAL A 149 7.58 8.45 -12.42
C VAL A 149 6.22 8.35 -11.73
N LEU A 150 5.93 9.31 -10.89
CA LEU A 150 4.66 9.40 -10.18
C LEU A 150 3.60 10.08 -11.03
N PHE A 151 2.44 9.44 -11.12
CA PHE A 151 1.24 9.94 -11.79
C PHE A 151 0.05 9.91 -10.84
N VAL A 152 -0.97 10.70 -11.14
CA VAL A 152 -2.29 10.63 -10.51
C VAL A 152 -3.35 10.61 -11.61
N SER A 153 -4.20 9.60 -11.60
CA SER A 153 -5.44 9.54 -12.38
C SER A 153 -6.58 10.12 -11.57
N THR A 154 -7.46 10.86 -12.22
CA THR A 154 -8.69 11.40 -11.64
C THR A 154 -9.89 10.77 -12.31
N TYR A 155 -10.86 10.38 -11.51
CA TYR A 155 -12.13 9.82 -11.97
C TYR A 155 -13.27 10.57 -11.30
N THR A 156 -14.33 10.81 -12.06
CA THR A 156 -15.66 11.13 -11.51
C THR A 156 -16.38 9.81 -11.26
N VAL A 157 -16.84 9.60 -10.03
CA VAL A 157 -17.47 8.33 -9.63
C VAL A 157 -18.89 8.58 -9.16
N ASP A 158 -19.84 7.85 -9.75
CA ASP A 158 -21.25 7.88 -9.36
C ASP A 158 -21.80 6.45 -9.26
N GLY A 159 -23.09 6.31 -8.96
CA GLY A 159 -23.75 5.01 -8.85
C GLY A 159 -23.81 4.18 -10.13
N SER A 160 -23.29 4.69 -11.26
CA SER A 160 -23.23 3.99 -12.56
C SER A 160 -21.84 3.47 -12.90
N GLY A 161 -20.80 3.98 -12.23
CA GLY A 161 -19.41 3.59 -12.49
C GLY A 161 -18.41 4.71 -12.22
N ALA A 162 -17.18 4.49 -12.67
CA ALA A 162 -16.10 5.47 -12.68
C ALA A 162 -15.85 5.94 -14.11
N GLU A 163 -15.80 7.25 -14.32
CA GLU A 163 -15.42 7.88 -15.59
C GLU A 163 -14.03 8.48 -15.44
N HIS A 164 -13.08 8.01 -16.26
CA HIS A 164 -11.72 8.51 -16.26
C HIS A 164 -11.68 9.92 -16.88
N GLU A 165 -11.20 10.89 -16.12
CA GLU A 165 -11.10 12.28 -16.57
C GLU A 165 -9.72 12.55 -17.18
N GLN A 166 -8.67 12.18 -16.46
CA GLN A 166 -7.28 12.38 -16.89
C GLN A 166 -6.30 11.59 -16.03
N THR A 167 -5.10 11.40 -16.57
CA THR A 167 -3.93 10.97 -15.80
C THR A 167 -2.79 11.96 -16.02
N VAL A 168 -2.34 12.61 -14.96
CA VAL A 168 -1.32 13.65 -15.02
C VAL A 168 -0.07 13.25 -14.23
N LYS A 169 1.07 13.67 -14.74
CA LYS A 169 2.34 13.50 -14.04
C LYS A 169 2.43 14.45 -12.85
N VAL A 170 2.84 13.95 -11.69
CA VAL A 170 3.23 14.79 -10.55
C VAL A 170 4.62 15.37 -10.80
N PRO A 171 4.77 16.71 -10.86
CA PRO A 171 6.05 17.32 -11.16
C PRO A 171 7.06 17.11 -10.02
N SER A 172 7.96 16.17 -10.13
CA SER A 172 9.04 15.94 -9.19
C SER A 172 10.18 16.94 -9.42
N GLY A 173 10.21 18.02 -8.68
CA GLY A 173 11.27 19.04 -8.51
C GLY A 173 12.18 19.37 -9.69
N SER A 174 12.82 20.40 -9.85
CA SER A 174 13.88 20.87 -10.76
C SER A 174 13.54 21.26 -12.21
N GLY A 175 12.29 21.29 -12.68
CA GLY A 175 11.92 22.00 -13.94
C GLY A 175 12.61 21.52 -15.22
N LEU A 176 13.24 20.39 -15.21
CA LEU A 176 13.86 19.77 -16.36
C LEU A 176 12.97 18.62 -16.82
N ARG A 177 12.81 18.51 -18.11
CA ARG A 177 12.09 17.52 -18.91
C ARG A 177 12.08 16.14 -18.25
N PRO A 178 11.16 15.21 -18.61
CA PRO A 178 11.28 13.82 -18.19
C PRO A 178 12.72 13.39 -18.42
N GLU A 179 13.46 13.28 -17.32
CA GLU A 179 14.88 12.99 -17.39
C GLU A 179 14.99 11.55 -17.89
N ARG A 180 15.19 11.38 -19.19
CA ARG A 180 15.76 10.16 -19.71
C ARG A 180 17.18 10.09 -19.16
N PHE A 181 17.34 9.54 -17.96
CA PHE A 181 18.66 9.16 -17.50
C PHE A 181 19.02 7.83 -18.16
N GLU A 182 19.85 7.92 -19.19
CA GLU A 182 20.59 6.76 -19.64
C GLU A 182 21.65 6.46 -18.58
N VAL A 183 21.40 5.46 -17.76
CA VAL A 183 22.38 4.95 -16.80
C VAL A 183 22.93 3.64 -17.33
N GLY A 184 24.22 3.46 -17.14
CA GLY A 184 24.90 2.24 -17.54
C GLY A 184 24.39 1.00 -16.77
N PRO A 185 24.75 -0.21 -17.19
CA PRO A 185 24.32 -1.45 -16.56
C PRO A 185 24.60 -1.45 -15.05
N GLY A 186 23.58 -1.74 -14.23
CA GLY A 186 23.71 -1.85 -12.78
C GLY A 186 23.65 -0.54 -12.00
N VAL A 187 23.27 0.57 -12.62
CA VAL A 187 23.05 1.85 -11.93
C VAL A 187 21.56 2.19 -12.00
N PHE A 188 20.91 2.28 -10.84
CA PHE A 188 19.55 2.78 -10.75
C PHE A 188 19.53 4.29 -11.02
N ALA A 189 18.64 4.71 -11.91
CA ALA A 189 18.28 6.12 -12.06
C ALA A 189 17.58 6.64 -10.80
N ASN A 190 17.29 7.94 -10.72
CA ASN A 190 16.37 8.43 -9.71
C ASN A 190 15.05 7.66 -9.83
N PHE A 191 14.56 7.13 -8.71
CA PHE A 191 13.34 6.34 -8.67
C PHE A 191 12.42 6.96 -7.62
N ASP A 192 11.21 7.32 -8.03
CA ASP A 192 10.14 7.72 -7.15
C ASP A 192 9.43 6.43 -6.69
N ASP A 193 9.19 6.28 -5.39
CA ASP A 193 8.77 5.04 -4.76
C ASP A 193 7.89 5.31 -3.53
N LYS A 194 7.02 4.35 -3.21
CA LYS A 194 6.20 4.36 -2.01
C LYS A 194 5.49 5.70 -1.82
N GLN A 195 4.73 6.12 -2.80
CA GLN A 195 3.85 7.27 -2.66
C GLN A 195 2.65 6.93 -1.77
N TRP A 196 2.09 7.96 -1.16
CA TRP A 196 0.82 7.91 -0.46
C TRP A 196 0.07 9.21 -0.61
N MET A 197 -1.26 9.16 -0.54
CA MET A 197 -2.11 10.33 -0.69
C MET A 197 -2.97 10.59 0.55
N ALA A 198 -3.36 11.84 0.71
CA ALA A 198 -4.42 12.25 1.63
C ALA A 198 -5.22 13.39 1.01
N VAL A 199 -6.50 13.45 1.33
CA VAL A 199 -7.38 14.56 0.95
C VAL A 199 -7.79 15.34 2.19
N ASP A 200 -7.87 16.65 2.06
CA ASP A 200 -8.42 17.53 3.09
C ASP A 200 -9.95 17.59 2.94
N ASN A 201 -10.63 16.60 3.50
CA ASN A 201 -12.09 16.50 3.51
C ASN A 201 -12.74 17.23 4.72
N TRP A 202 -11.98 18.03 5.45
CA TRP A 202 -12.50 18.77 6.58
C TRP A 202 -13.13 20.10 6.13
N GLU A 203 -14.44 20.24 6.23
CA GLU A 203 -15.16 21.48 5.91
C GLU A 203 -14.62 22.70 6.70
N SER A 204 -14.07 22.47 7.89
CA SER A 204 -13.48 23.53 8.74
C SER A 204 -12.09 23.97 8.27
N SER A 205 -11.46 23.22 7.39
CA SER A 205 -10.12 23.52 6.89
C SER A 205 -10.13 24.73 5.93
N PRO A 206 -9.13 25.61 6.02
CA PRO A 206 -8.94 26.65 5.01
C PRO A 206 -8.52 26.13 3.64
N ARG A 207 -8.22 24.81 3.53
CA ARG A 207 -7.75 24.14 2.32
C ARG A 207 -8.62 22.93 1.95
N HIS A 208 -9.86 22.92 2.41
CA HIS A 208 -10.84 21.90 2.08
C HIS A 208 -10.84 21.58 0.57
N GLY A 209 -10.74 20.32 0.22
CA GLY A 209 -10.61 19.81 -1.14
C GLY A 209 -9.18 19.68 -1.66
N ARG A 210 -8.16 19.99 -0.85
CA ARG A 210 -6.76 19.82 -1.27
C ARG A 210 -6.33 18.36 -1.18
N VAL A 211 -5.76 17.86 -2.29
CA VAL A 211 -5.12 16.55 -2.39
C VAL A 211 -3.62 16.71 -2.17
N TYR A 212 -3.06 15.92 -1.29
CA TYR A 212 -1.63 15.84 -1.04
C TYR A 212 -1.10 14.49 -1.50
N VAL A 213 0.06 14.48 -2.13
CA VAL A 213 0.81 13.27 -2.44
C VAL A 213 2.23 13.39 -1.90
N THR A 214 2.67 12.38 -1.17
CA THR A 214 4.05 12.26 -0.67
C THR A 214 4.72 11.05 -1.29
N TRP A 215 6.02 11.08 -1.45
CA TRP A 215 6.79 9.93 -1.97
C TRP A 215 8.25 9.97 -1.54
N THR A 216 8.89 8.83 -1.66
CA THR A 216 10.33 8.68 -1.51
C THR A 216 10.99 8.82 -2.86
N LYS A 217 12.01 9.66 -2.95
CA LYS A 217 12.87 9.75 -4.13
C LYS A 217 14.25 9.17 -3.82
N PHE A 218 14.58 8.07 -4.47
CA PHE A 218 15.91 7.50 -4.44
C PHE A 218 16.80 8.17 -5.47
N SER A 219 18.02 8.53 -5.07
CA SER A 219 18.99 9.11 -6.00
C SER A 219 19.94 8.05 -6.56
N ALA A 220 20.22 8.14 -7.86
CA ALA A 220 21.18 7.28 -8.55
C ALA A 220 22.62 7.36 -7.98
N GLN A 221 22.94 8.42 -7.27
CA GLN A 221 24.26 8.69 -6.73
C GLN A 221 24.35 8.32 -5.25
N GLY A 222 24.56 7.05 -4.94
CA GLY A 222 25.09 6.66 -3.64
C GLY A 222 24.08 6.29 -2.56
N GLY A 223 22.94 5.71 -2.89
CA GLY A 223 22.04 5.12 -1.89
C GLY A 223 21.44 6.14 -0.94
N GLN A 224 21.17 7.35 -1.39
CA GLN A 224 20.46 8.39 -0.63
C GLN A 224 19.00 8.42 -1.05
N SER A 225 18.12 8.66 -0.09
CA SER A 225 16.71 8.93 -0.33
C SER A 225 16.31 10.30 0.21
N SER A 226 15.20 10.83 -0.25
CA SER A 226 14.58 12.05 0.25
C SER A 226 13.07 11.92 0.14
N LEU A 227 12.34 12.48 1.10
CA LEU A 227 10.89 12.57 1.03
C LEU A 227 10.48 13.85 0.32
N TRP A 228 9.48 13.71 -0.53
CA TRP A 228 8.92 14.78 -1.33
C TRP A 228 7.43 14.89 -1.08
N ILE A 229 6.88 16.05 -1.36
CA ILE A 229 5.45 16.34 -1.31
C ILE A 229 5.05 17.25 -2.46
N SER A 230 3.85 17.04 -2.96
CA SER A 230 3.13 17.89 -3.90
C SER A 230 1.67 17.97 -3.50
N HIS A 231 0.94 18.94 -3.98
CA HIS A 231 -0.49 19.10 -3.72
C HIS A 231 -1.21 19.71 -4.92
N CYS A 232 -2.53 19.53 -4.95
CA CYS A 232 -3.44 20.08 -5.95
C CYS A 232 -4.75 20.49 -5.28
N GLY A 233 -5.44 21.49 -5.81
CA GLY A 233 -6.72 21.95 -5.28
C GLY A 233 -6.65 22.74 -3.96
N GLY A 234 -7.81 23.05 -3.39
CA GLY A 234 -7.93 23.68 -2.07
C GLY A 234 -7.25 25.06 -1.93
N ASP A 235 -6.90 25.74 -3.03
CA ASP A 235 -6.35 27.10 -2.98
C ASP A 235 -7.38 28.10 -2.49
N THR A 236 -8.65 27.76 -2.74
CA THR A 236 -9.82 28.38 -2.13
C THR A 236 -10.61 27.24 -1.49
N SER A 237 -11.05 27.40 -0.23
CA SER A 237 -11.85 26.38 0.45
C SER A 237 -13.00 25.85 -0.43
N GLY A 238 -13.13 24.54 -0.55
CA GLY A 238 -14.14 23.88 -1.38
C GLY A 238 -13.77 23.76 -2.88
N GLN A 239 -12.53 24.01 -3.25
CA GLN A 239 -12.06 23.78 -4.61
C GLN A 239 -11.39 22.41 -4.72
N ALA A 240 -12.05 21.50 -5.46
CA ALA A 240 -11.46 20.20 -5.79
C ALA A 240 -10.17 20.33 -6.62
N CYS A 241 -9.39 19.27 -6.66
CA CYS A 241 -8.25 19.13 -7.56
C CYS A 241 -8.76 18.83 -8.98
N ALA A 242 -9.46 19.76 -9.61
CA ALA A 242 -9.94 19.63 -10.97
C ALA A 242 -8.94 20.25 -11.95
N ASP A 243 -8.72 19.62 -13.09
CA ASP A 243 -8.04 20.14 -14.31
C ASP A 243 -6.63 20.74 -14.11
N ASP A 244 -6.19 20.99 -12.88
CA ASP A 244 -4.93 21.65 -12.60
C ASP A 244 -3.85 20.63 -12.23
N ALA A 245 -2.70 20.82 -12.83
CA ALA A 245 -1.51 20.06 -12.51
C ALA A 245 -1.16 20.18 -11.03
N PHE A 246 -0.73 19.08 -10.43
CA PHE A 246 -0.11 19.11 -9.11
C PHE A 246 0.97 20.19 -9.02
N SER A 247 1.08 20.81 -7.86
CA SER A 247 2.13 21.77 -7.57
C SER A 247 3.50 21.15 -7.83
N ARG A 248 4.48 21.99 -8.07
CA ARG A 248 5.86 21.49 -8.16
C ARG A 248 6.26 20.85 -6.85
N GLY A 249 6.53 19.54 -6.88
CA GLY A 249 7.01 18.80 -5.73
C GLY A 249 8.28 19.41 -5.12
N HIS A 250 8.33 19.45 -3.81
CA HIS A 250 9.48 19.93 -3.06
C HIS A 250 9.87 18.96 -1.95
N VAL A 251 11.08 19.12 -1.44
CA VAL A 251 11.65 18.23 -0.44
C VAL A 251 11.02 18.50 0.93
N LEU A 252 10.33 17.50 1.45
CA LEU A 252 9.81 17.47 2.81
C LEU A 252 10.93 17.14 3.81
N ASN A 253 11.74 16.12 3.52
CA ASN A 253 12.85 15.71 4.39
C ASN A 253 14.03 15.15 3.58
N LYS A 254 15.24 15.39 4.13
CA LYS A 254 16.48 14.73 3.72
C LYS A 254 17.11 14.09 4.95
N PRO A 255 17.59 12.84 4.86
CA PRO A 255 18.26 12.22 6.00
C PRO A 255 19.53 12.97 6.37
N VAL A 256 19.90 12.89 7.64
CA VAL A 256 21.28 13.22 8.04
C VAL A 256 22.27 12.29 7.35
N ALA A 257 23.50 12.74 7.15
CA ALA A 257 24.51 12.03 6.36
C ALA A 257 24.61 10.54 6.72
N GLY A 258 24.48 9.68 5.70
CA GLY A 258 24.56 8.22 5.84
C GLY A 258 23.27 7.52 6.23
N GLY A 259 22.14 8.24 6.32
CA GLY A 259 20.81 7.64 6.56
C GLY A 259 19.96 7.58 5.30
N LEU A 260 18.87 6.83 5.39
CA LEU A 260 17.77 6.78 4.42
C LEU A 260 16.48 7.28 5.08
N VAL A 261 15.58 7.82 4.29
CA VAL A 261 14.20 8.15 4.67
C VAL A 261 13.26 7.48 3.69
N GLN A 262 12.16 6.92 4.20
CA GLN A 262 11.15 6.25 3.37
C GLN A 262 9.83 6.08 4.12
N GLU A 263 8.85 5.46 3.46
CA GLU A 263 7.56 5.08 4.03
C GLU A 263 6.79 6.33 4.50
N SER A 264 6.64 7.32 3.63
CA SER A 264 5.83 8.50 3.96
C SER A 264 4.34 8.21 3.87
N PHE A 265 3.61 8.59 4.93
CA PHE A 265 2.16 8.44 5.01
C PHE A 265 1.57 9.79 5.47
N PRO A 266 0.85 10.53 4.60
CA PRO A 266 0.25 11.82 4.92
C PRO A 266 -1.14 11.67 5.54
N THR A 267 -1.56 12.67 6.34
CA THR A 267 -2.94 12.88 6.78
C THR A 267 -3.19 14.37 7.03
N VAL A 268 -4.45 14.78 7.10
CA VAL A 268 -4.85 16.18 7.32
C VAL A 268 -5.74 16.28 8.54
N ALA A 269 -5.49 17.30 9.38
CA ALA A 269 -6.27 17.59 10.56
C ALA A 269 -7.43 18.55 10.27
N PRO A 270 -8.46 18.62 11.15
CA PRO A 270 -9.61 19.52 10.98
C PRO A 270 -9.29 21.01 10.80
N ASN A 271 -8.13 21.45 11.26
CA ASN A 271 -7.64 22.83 11.13
C ASN A 271 -6.79 23.05 9.86
N GLY A 272 -6.64 22.05 9.00
CA GLY A 272 -5.82 22.09 7.78
C GLY A 272 -4.32 21.90 8.01
N ASP A 273 -3.89 21.50 9.21
CA ASP A 273 -2.50 21.08 9.45
C ASP A 273 -2.26 19.73 8.75
N VAL A 274 -1.15 19.62 8.05
CA VAL A 274 -0.75 18.39 7.37
C VAL A 274 0.29 17.67 8.21
N TYR A 275 0.07 16.38 8.44
CA TYR A 275 1.02 15.51 9.11
C TYR A 275 1.51 14.44 8.14
N VAL A 276 2.80 14.12 8.22
CA VAL A 276 3.39 13.04 7.43
C VAL A 276 4.22 12.17 8.36
N ALA A 277 3.79 10.92 8.57
CA ALA A 277 4.61 9.92 9.24
C ALA A 277 5.66 9.37 8.28
N PHE A 278 6.83 9.01 8.77
CA PHE A 278 7.88 8.40 7.95
C PHE A 278 8.94 7.69 8.79
N LEU A 279 9.71 6.85 8.11
CA LEU A 279 10.91 6.21 8.68
C LEU A 279 12.17 6.98 8.30
N GLN A 280 13.06 7.14 9.29
CA GLN A 280 14.46 7.44 9.06
C GLN A 280 15.32 6.33 9.66
N PHE A 281 16.23 5.77 8.88
CA PHE A 281 17.02 4.62 9.30
C PHE A 281 18.45 4.66 8.76
N GLN A 282 19.33 3.91 9.42
CA GLN A 282 20.70 3.69 8.99
C GLN A 282 20.87 2.22 8.55
N GLY A 283 21.59 2.00 7.47
CA GLY A 283 21.70 0.69 6.83
C GLY A 283 20.67 0.50 5.72
N GLY A 284 20.59 -0.69 5.14
CA GLY A 284 19.60 -1.03 4.12
C GLY A 284 18.24 -1.39 4.72
N PHE A 285 17.25 -1.63 3.87
CA PHE A 285 15.94 -2.17 4.23
C PHE A 285 16.07 -3.42 5.11
N GLY A 286 15.22 -3.54 6.12
CA GLY A 286 15.26 -4.67 7.06
C GLY A 286 16.49 -4.67 7.97
N SER A 287 17.29 -3.59 7.98
CA SER A 287 18.42 -3.47 8.88
C SER A 287 17.93 -3.40 10.33
N THR A 288 18.38 -4.35 11.16
CA THR A 288 18.11 -4.38 12.60
C THR A 288 19.03 -3.45 13.40
N LEU A 289 19.74 -2.53 12.74
CA LEU A 289 20.62 -1.58 13.41
C LEU A 289 19.82 -0.62 14.30
N PRO A 290 20.33 -0.28 15.51
CA PRO A 290 19.58 0.43 16.56
C PRO A 290 19.40 1.94 16.32
N HIS A 291 19.39 2.41 15.08
CA HIS A 291 19.32 3.84 14.75
C HIS A 291 18.15 4.19 13.81
N SER A 292 17.18 3.27 13.71
CA SER A 292 15.93 3.57 13.03
C SER A 292 14.98 4.33 13.93
N GLY A 293 14.18 5.21 13.37
CA GLY A 293 13.19 5.97 14.11
C GLY A 293 11.95 6.23 13.28
N VAL A 294 10.80 6.26 13.95
CA VAL A 294 9.56 6.80 13.43
C VAL A 294 9.54 8.30 13.72
N TRP A 295 9.23 9.06 12.69
CA TRP A 295 9.18 10.52 12.71
C TRP A 295 7.83 11.01 12.18
N VAL A 296 7.44 12.19 12.64
CA VAL A 296 6.31 12.94 12.09
C VAL A 296 6.78 14.32 11.68
N ALA A 297 6.48 14.69 10.44
CA ALA A 297 6.61 16.05 9.93
C ALA A 297 5.24 16.71 9.99
N LYS A 298 5.20 17.99 10.44
CA LYS A 298 3.98 18.79 10.51
C LYS A 298 4.14 20.07 9.71
N SER A 299 3.15 20.39 8.89
CA SER A 299 2.99 21.66 8.20
C SER A 299 1.72 22.37 8.69
N THR A 300 1.80 23.69 8.90
CA THR A 300 0.65 24.55 9.22
C THR A 300 0.33 25.54 8.09
N ASP A 301 1.05 25.44 6.99
CA ASP A 301 0.94 26.32 5.81
C ASP A 301 0.49 25.59 4.55
N GLY A 302 -0.09 24.37 4.71
CA GLY A 302 -0.65 23.59 3.61
C GLY A 302 0.36 22.81 2.81
N GLY A 303 1.40 22.31 3.48
CA GLY A 303 2.41 21.47 2.89
C GLY A 303 3.66 22.19 2.36
N GLU A 304 3.75 23.51 2.55
CA GLU A 304 4.88 24.30 2.03
C GLU A 304 6.14 24.18 2.90
N THR A 305 5.98 24.22 4.23
CA THR A 305 7.09 24.07 5.17
C THR A 305 6.76 23.09 6.29
N PHE A 306 7.77 22.40 6.80
CA PHE A 306 7.60 21.35 7.80
C PHE A 306 8.52 21.51 9.00
N THR A 307 7.97 21.28 10.18
CA THR A 307 8.70 20.97 11.40
C THR A 307 8.66 19.47 11.64
N GLN A 308 9.68 18.88 12.28
CA GLN A 308 9.79 17.44 12.43
C GLN A 308 10.07 17.06 13.87
N VAL A 309 9.42 15.97 14.31
CA VAL A 309 9.59 15.40 15.64
C VAL A 309 9.89 13.92 15.50
N LYS A 310 10.91 13.43 16.19
CA LYS A 310 11.15 12.00 16.35
C LYS A 310 10.18 11.46 17.42
N VAL A 311 9.34 10.52 17.01
CA VAL A 311 8.33 9.92 17.89
C VAL A 311 8.92 8.79 18.72
N ALA A 312 9.66 7.89 18.08
CA ALA A 312 10.27 6.73 18.75
C ALA A 312 11.58 6.30 18.09
N ASP A 313 12.48 5.71 18.88
CA ASP A 313 13.55 4.86 18.38
C ASP A 313 13.00 3.45 18.20
N ILE A 314 13.26 2.84 17.06
CA ILE A 314 12.71 1.53 16.72
C ILE A 314 13.78 0.57 16.19
N ARG A 315 13.44 -0.71 16.18
CA ARG A 315 14.09 -1.71 15.33
C ARG A 315 13.16 -2.07 14.19
N GLN A 316 13.69 -2.03 12.97
CA GLN A 316 12.92 -2.48 11.80
C GLN A 316 12.67 -3.99 11.87
N ILE A 317 11.52 -4.40 11.34
CA ILE A 317 11.21 -5.81 11.14
C ILE A 317 12.17 -6.35 10.07
N PRO A 318 12.87 -7.49 10.33
CA PRO A 318 13.73 -8.12 9.34
C PRO A 318 12.94 -8.53 8.08
N SER A 319 13.60 -8.49 6.94
CA SER A 319 13.02 -8.96 5.67
C SER A 319 13.98 -9.97 5.00
N PRO A 320 13.56 -11.23 4.77
CA PRO A 320 12.32 -11.84 5.27
C PRO A 320 12.29 -11.95 6.79
N ILE A 321 11.08 -12.06 7.35
CA ILE A 321 10.89 -12.18 8.79
C ILE A 321 11.32 -13.57 9.26
N PRO A 322 12.09 -13.71 10.37
CA PRO A 322 12.39 -15.03 10.91
C PRO A 322 11.16 -15.68 11.54
N PRO A 323 11.15 -17.00 11.77
CA PRO A 323 10.10 -17.66 12.53
C PRO A 323 9.90 -17.02 13.91
N ALA A 324 8.64 -16.94 14.37
CA ALA A 324 8.30 -16.34 15.66
C ALA A 324 9.07 -17.00 16.81
N GLY A 325 9.61 -16.18 17.72
CA GLY A 325 10.46 -16.68 18.82
C GLY A 325 11.89 -17.02 18.40
N SER A 326 12.29 -16.78 17.15
CA SER A 326 13.65 -16.98 16.65
C SER A 326 14.33 -15.64 16.35
N ALA A 327 15.56 -15.49 16.81
CA ALA A 327 16.37 -14.32 16.48
C ALA A 327 17.14 -14.47 15.15
N ALA A 328 17.11 -15.64 14.53
CA ALA A 328 17.83 -15.96 13.31
C ALA A 328 16.86 -16.32 12.19
N ASN A 329 17.05 -15.71 11.03
CA ASN A 329 16.39 -16.16 9.83
C ASN A 329 17.06 -17.48 9.41
N ASP A 330 16.35 -18.59 9.59
CA ASP A 330 16.79 -19.93 9.19
C ASP A 330 16.39 -20.27 7.74
N GLY A 331 15.88 -19.27 6.99
CA GLY A 331 15.51 -19.39 5.58
C GLY A 331 14.15 -20.06 5.34
N ASN A 332 13.34 -20.24 6.38
CA ASN A 332 12.04 -20.91 6.26
C ASN A 332 10.92 -19.98 5.81
N ASN A 333 11.00 -18.66 6.08
CA ASN A 333 10.08 -17.68 5.55
C ASN A 333 10.69 -17.01 4.32
N SER A 334 9.92 -16.85 3.26
CA SER A 334 10.40 -16.32 1.98
C SER A 334 9.75 -14.99 1.58
N PHE A 335 8.67 -14.59 2.22
CA PHE A 335 7.97 -13.34 1.89
C PHE A 335 8.65 -12.11 2.50
N ARG A 336 8.53 -11.00 1.79
CA ARG A 336 9.08 -9.71 2.23
C ARG A 336 8.22 -9.11 3.34
N THR A 337 8.87 -8.50 4.34
CA THR A 337 8.24 -7.74 5.42
C THR A 337 9.00 -6.44 5.64
N GLY A 338 8.38 -5.51 6.35
CA GLY A 338 8.98 -4.22 6.66
C GLY A 338 8.29 -3.51 7.81
N THR A 339 8.86 -2.39 8.20
CA THR A 339 8.24 -1.44 9.13
C THR A 339 7.66 -0.29 8.32
N ILE A 340 6.34 -0.07 8.42
CA ILE A 340 5.63 1.02 7.77
C ILE A 340 4.84 1.76 8.85
N PRO A 341 5.03 3.08 9.03
CA PRO A 341 4.20 3.88 9.92
C PRO A 341 2.96 4.36 9.18
N THR A 342 1.82 4.35 9.85
CA THR A 342 0.54 4.89 9.38
C THR A 342 -0.02 5.88 10.39
N ILE A 343 -0.67 6.96 9.93
CA ILE A 343 -1.07 8.09 10.75
C ILE A 343 -2.48 8.57 10.39
N GLY A 344 -3.25 8.95 11.41
CA GLY A 344 -4.57 9.55 11.25
C GLY A 344 -4.78 10.67 12.29
N VAL A 345 -5.78 11.52 12.07
CA VAL A 345 -6.16 12.60 13.01
C VAL A 345 -7.66 12.55 13.23
N THR A 346 -8.09 12.42 14.49
CA THR A 346 -9.50 12.46 14.87
C THR A 346 -10.08 13.87 14.87
N GLY A 347 -11.41 13.97 14.89
CA GLY A 347 -12.14 15.23 14.85
C GLY A 347 -11.80 16.19 15.99
N ASP A 348 -11.37 15.68 17.14
CA ASP A 348 -10.87 16.46 18.28
C ASP A 348 -9.43 16.99 18.10
N GLY A 349 -8.76 16.64 16.98
CA GLY A 349 -7.38 17.04 16.65
C GLY A 349 -6.30 16.16 17.29
N THR A 350 -6.66 15.03 17.92
CA THR A 350 -5.69 14.06 18.41
C THR A 350 -5.04 13.35 17.22
N VAL A 351 -3.72 13.27 17.21
CA VAL A 351 -2.93 12.60 16.17
C VAL A 351 -2.60 11.18 16.64
N HIS A 352 -2.88 10.19 15.79
CA HIS A 352 -2.69 8.77 16.04
C HIS A 352 -1.65 8.20 15.08
N LEU A 353 -0.78 7.33 15.58
CA LEU A 353 0.31 6.74 14.80
C LEU A 353 0.48 5.27 15.18
N ALA A 354 0.53 4.39 14.18
CA ALA A 354 0.84 2.99 14.34
C ALA A 354 2.02 2.59 13.45
N TRP A 355 2.80 1.58 13.87
CA TRP A 355 3.89 0.99 13.10
C TRP A 355 4.21 -0.42 13.53
N GLY A 356 4.81 -1.22 12.66
CA GLY A 356 5.39 -2.51 13.03
C GLY A 356 6.80 -2.34 13.64
N GLU A 357 7.12 -3.04 14.72
CA GLU A 357 8.40 -2.98 15.40
C GLU A 357 8.94 -4.38 15.69
N TRP A 358 10.25 -4.59 15.48
CA TRP A 358 10.93 -5.80 15.87
C TRP A 358 11.34 -5.77 17.34
N THR A 359 10.82 -6.67 18.16
CA THR A 359 11.14 -6.77 19.60
C THR A 359 12.49 -7.44 19.87
N GLY A 360 13.02 -8.17 18.90
CA GLY A 360 14.23 -9.00 18.98
C GLY A 360 13.95 -10.48 18.75
N SER A 361 12.70 -10.89 18.86
CA SER A 361 12.21 -12.25 18.58
C SER A 361 10.93 -12.25 17.75
N ASP A 362 10.12 -11.21 17.88
CA ASP A 362 8.81 -11.11 17.25
C ASP A 362 8.58 -9.70 16.68
N ALA A 363 7.72 -9.58 15.67
CA ALA A 363 7.20 -8.32 15.21
C ALA A 363 5.90 -8.00 15.96
N GLU A 364 5.74 -6.73 16.34
CA GLU A 364 4.58 -6.24 17.09
C GLU A 364 4.07 -4.94 16.47
N VAL A 365 2.78 -4.72 16.46
CA VAL A 365 2.19 -3.43 16.13
C VAL A 365 2.23 -2.51 17.34
N ARG A 366 2.85 -1.35 17.19
CA ARG A 366 2.95 -0.30 18.19
C ARG A 366 2.03 0.86 17.85
N TYR A 367 1.52 1.50 18.90
CA TYR A 367 0.63 2.65 18.80
C TYR A 367 1.05 3.74 19.78
N VAL A 368 0.90 5.00 19.33
CA VAL A 368 1.01 6.20 20.15
C VAL A 368 -0.01 7.24 19.72
N ARG A 369 -0.29 8.20 20.58
CA ARG A 369 -1.11 9.37 20.24
C ARG A 369 -0.51 10.66 20.79
N SER A 370 -0.85 11.78 20.12
CA SER A 370 -0.51 13.12 20.53
C SER A 370 -1.78 13.98 20.66
N MET A 371 -1.93 14.63 21.81
CA MET A 371 -3.07 15.52 22.10
C MET A 371 -2.69 17.01 21.98
N ASP A 372 -1.48 17.30 21.54
CA ASP A 372 -0.92 18.66 21.43
C ASP A 372 -0.40 18.97 20.01
N GLY A 373 -1.02 18.34 19.00
CA GLY A 373 -0.72 18.57 17.61
C GLY A 373 0.66 18.05 17.18
N GLY A 374 1.09 16.90 17.73
CA GLY A 374 2.34 16.23 17.36
C GLY A 374 3.57 16.74 18.12
N ALA A 375 3.42 17.64 19.09
CA ALA A 375 4.56 18.17 19.85
C ALA A 375 5.10 17.18 20.87
N THR A 376 4.21 16.43 21.54
CA THR A 376 4.56 15.33 22.46
C THR A 376 3.69 14.12 22.19
N TRP A 377 4.20 12.93 22.51
CA TRP A 377 3.58 11.65 22.22
C TRP A 377 3.47 10.78 23.46
N SER A 378 2.43 9.97 23.55
CA SER A 378 2.34 8.92 24.58
C SER A 378 3.51 7.93 24.46
N ALA A 379 3.78 7.17 25.54
CA ALA A 379 4.69 6.05 25.42
C ALA A 379 4.12 5.00 24.42
N PRO A 380 4.96 4.37 23.59
CA PRO A 380 4.52 3.29 22.71
C PRO A 380 3.88 2.14 23.50
N ALA A 381 2.69 1.74 23.07
CA ALA A 381 1.96 0.59 23.60
C ALA A 381 1.79 -0.46 22.49
N ALA A 382 1.61 -1.73 22.86
CA ALA A 382 1.16 -2.75 21.90
C ALA A 382 -0.27 -2.42 21.48
N MET A 383 -0.55 -2.53 20.18
CA MET A 383 -1.89 -2.42 19.63
C MET A 383 -2.63 -3.75 19.78
N ASN A 384 -1.95 -4.83 19.41
CA ASN A 384 -2.46 -6.20 19.53
C ASN A 384 -2.58 -6.63 21.00
N ASP A 385 -3.65 -7.33 21.33
CA ASP A 385 -3.91 -7.86 22.68
C ASP A 385 -3.27 -9.23 22.94
N ASP A 386 -2.86 -9.95 21.89
CA ASP A 386 -2.15 -11.23 21.96
C ASP A 386 -0.76 -11.08 21.30
N PRO A 387 0.34 -11.17 22.07
CA PRO A 387 1.70 -11.04 21.54
C PRO A 387 2.23 -12.35 20.92
N THR A 388 1.39 -13.36 20.72
CA THR A 388 1.80 -14.62 20.10
C THR A 388 2.01 -14.44 18.61
N GLY A 389 3.11 -14.92 18.05
CA GLY A 389 3.41 -14.83 16.62
C GLY A 389 3.98 -13.47 16.23
N HIS A 390 3.73 -13.06 14.99
CA HIS A 390 4.14 -11.79 14.43
C HIS A 390 2.94 -10.97 14.02
N GLN A 391 2.98 -9.65 14.30
CA GLN A 391 2.03 -8.65 13.85
C GLN A 391 2.79 -7.59 13.07
N PHE A 392 2.37 -7.33 11.83
CA PHE A 392 3.10 -6.43 10.92
C PHE A 392 2.19 -5.79 9.86
N PHE A 393 2.69 -4.79 9.15
CA PHE A 393 1.98 -3.99 8.15
C PHE A 393 0.66 -3.42 8.68
N PRO A 394 0.68 -2.64 9.79
CA PRO A 394 -0.53 -1.97 10.22
C PRO A 394 -0.96 -0.92 9.21
N SER A 395 -2.27 -0.82 8.98
CA SER A 395 -2.91 0.34 8.36
C SER A 395 -3.87 0.95 9.36
N LEU A 396 -3.88 2.30 9.47
CA LEU A 396 -4.66 3.06 10.43
C LEU A 396 -5.40 4.19 9.71
N VAL A 397 -6.70 4.29 9.99
CA VAL A 397 -7.56 5.38 9.55
C VAL A 397 -8.38 5.93 10.72
N THR A 398 -8.90 7.14 10.57
CA THR A 398 -9.79 7.77 11.55
C THR A 398 -11.08 8.21 10.87
N ASP A 399 -12.22 7.98 11.55
CA ASP A 399 -13.55 8.46 11.15
C ASP A 399 -14.18 9.22 12.33
N GLY A 400 -14.31 10.54 12.21
CA GLY A 400 -14.69 11.38 13.34
C GLY A 400 -13.73 11.24 14.52
N ASP A 401 -14.19 10.73 15.66
CA ASP A 401 -13.38 10.42 16.84
C ASP A 401 -13.01 8.92 16.94
N ASP A 402 -13.39 8.12 15.95
CA ASP A 402 -13.07 6.71 15.91
C ASP A 402 -11.69 6.48 15.26
N VAL A 403 -11.01 5.46 15.73
CA VAL A 403 -9.71 5.03 15.22
C VAL A 403 -9.80 3.55 14.86
N HIS A 404 -9.48 3.22 13.62
CA HIS A 404 -9.53 1.86 13.09
C HIS A 404 -8.13 1.42 12.69
N VAL A 405 -7.74 0.20 13.02
CA VAL A 405 -6.43 -0.36 12.70
C VAL A 405 -6.58 -1.80 12.26
N ALA A 406 -6.00 -2.15 11.12
CA ALA A 406 -5.89 -3.52 10.64
C ALA A 406 -4.42 -3.91 10.47
N TRP A 407 -4.08 -5.20 10.58
CA TRP A 407 -2.71 -5.71 10.41
C TRP A 407 -2.69 -7.19 10.07
N TYR A 408 -1.61 -7.65 9.45
CA TYR A 408 -1.33 -9.09 9.33
C TYR A 408 -0.88 -9.67 10.66
N ASP A 409 -1.35 -10.89 10.97
CA ASP A 409 -1.13 -11.56 12.25
C ASP A 409 -0.92 -13.07 12.09
N SER A 410 0.14 -13.58 12.65
CA SER A 410 0.47 -15.00 12.63
C SER A 410 0.22 -15.71 13.95
N ARG A 411 -0.59 -15.13 14.88
CA ARG A 411 -0.87 -15.73 16.21
C ARG A 411 -1.47 -17.14 16.13
N ARG A 412 -2.09 -17.49 15.01
CA ARG A 412 -2.68 -18.81 14.76
C ARG A 412 -1.73 -19.83 14.15
N ASN A 413 -0.49 -19.47 13.90
CA ASN A 413 0.54 -20.34 13.30
C ASN A 413 0.93 -21.56 14.17
N GLY A 414 0.25 -21.86 15.22
CA GLY A 414 0.24 -23.11 15.98
C GLY A 414 1.51 -23.49 16.73
N THR A 415 2.71 -23.22 16.25
CA THR A 415 3.97 -23.61 16.89
C THR A 415 5.04 -22.52 16.77
N ALA A 416 5.48 -21.98 17.90
CA ALA A 416 6.58 -21.04 17.93
C ALA A 416 7.87 -21.63 17.36
N GLY A 417 8.63 -20.84 16.60
CA GLY A 417 9.89 -21.25 15.99
C GLY A 417 9.75 -22.06 14.69
N THR A 418 8.54 -22.16 14.14
CA THR A 418 8.29 -22.74 12.82
C THR A 418 8.08 -21.64 11.75
N THR A 419 8.20 -22.03 10.50
CA THR A 419 7.78 -21.19 9.34
C THR A 419 6.36 -20.71 9.55
N ILE A 420 6.07 -19.46 9.17
CA ILE A 420 4.71 -18.93 9.15
C ILE A 420 3.98 -19.59 7.96
N ASP A 421 3.10 -20.52 8.27
CA ASP A 421 2.23 -21.22 7.30
C ASP A 421 0.75 -20.88 7.53
N THR A 422 0.48 -19.98 8.47
CA THR A 422 -0.87 -19.53 8.84
C THR A 422 -0.82 -18.04 9.15
N LEU A 423 -1.35 -17.24 8.24
CA LEU A 423 -1.46 -15.79 8.36
C LEU A 423 -2.93 -15.39 8.26
N ASP A 424 -3.31 -14.41 9.05
CA ASP A 424 -4.64 -13.81 9.09
C ASP A 424 -4.53 -12.28 9.08
N VAL A 425 -5.64 -11.60 8.85
CA VAL A 425 -5.79 -10.17 9.11
C VAL A 425 -6.64 -9.98 10.36
N PHE A 426 -6.16 -9.13 11.26
CA PHE A 426 -6.86 -8.72 12.48
C PHE A 426 -7.15 -7.24 12.46
N TYR A 427 -8.17 -6.87 13.19
CA TYR A 427 -8.70 -5.51 13.31
C TYR A 427 -8.94 -5.16 14.77
N ASN A 428 -8.74 -3.90 15.08
CA ASN A 428 -9.10 -3.31 16.37
C ASN A 428 -9.59 -1.88 16.17
N HIS A 429 -10.42 -1.39 17.07
CA HIS A 429 -10.96 -0.03 16.98
C HIS A 429 -11.07 0.64 18.35
N SER A 430 -11.09 1.96 18.31
CA SER A 430 -11.39 2.82 19.45
C SER A 430 -12.46 3.82 19.06
N SER A 431 -13.54 3.91 19.83
CA SER A 431 -14.62 4.90 19.68
C SER A 431 -14.46 6.09 20.64
N ASN A 432 -13.25 6.39 21.10
CA ASN A 432 -12.99 7.45 22.07
C ASN A 432 -11.61 8.13 21.87
N ALA A 433 -11.27 8.44 20.63
CA ALA A 433 -10.02 9.09 20.22
C ALA A 433 -8.78 8.37 20.77
N GLY A 434 -8.75 7.04 20.66
CA GLY A 434 -7.62 6.21 21.06
C GLY A 434 -7.34 6.16 22.56
N VAL A 435 -8.31 6.50 23.42
CA VAL A 435 -8.18 6.39 24.88
C VAL A 435 -8.14 4.93 25.30
N SER A 436 -8.96 4.11 24.67
CA SER A 436 -8.98 2.66 24.84
C SER A 436 -9.41 1.99 23.54
N PHE A 437 -8.94 0.79 23.33
CA PHE A 437 -9.27 -0.04 22.18
C PHE A 437 -10.13 -1.24 22.60
N ALA A 438 -10.94 -1.72 21.69
CA ALA A 438 -11.71 -2.96 21.85
C ALA A 438 -10.76 -4.19 21.83
N PRO A 439 -11.22 -5.39 22.15
CA PRO A 439 -10.45 -6.61 21.86
C PRO A 439 -10.23 -6.80 20.34
N ASP A 440 -9.10 -7.41 20.00
CA ASP A 440 -8.79 -7.74 18.60
C ASP A 440 -9.83 -8.69 18.00
N VAL A 441 -10.22 -8.43 16.76
CA VAL A 441 -11.15 -9.28 16.01
C VAL A 441 -10.45 -9.74 14.73
N ARG A 442 -10.59 -11.04 14.43
CA ARG A 442 -10.13 -11.60 13.16
C ARG A 442 -11.07 -11.15 12.04
N MET A 443 -10.51 -10.63 10.97
CA MET A 443 -11.24 -10.27 9.76
C MET A 443 -11.32 -11.47 8.80
N THR A 444 -10.20 -12.06 8.47
CA THR A 444 -10.15 -13.19 7.52
C THR A 444 -11.05 -14.35 7.92
N ASP A 445 -11.87 -14.83 7.01
CA ASP A 445 -12.69 -16.04 7.21
C ASP A 445 -11.82 -17.30 7.21
N GLU A 446 -10.82 -17.34 6.33
CA GLU A 446 -9.84 -18.40 6.21
C GLU A 446 -8.43 -17.87 6.39
N SER A 447 -7.55 -18.69 6.96
CA SER A 447 -6.12 -18.38 7.06
C SER A 447 -5.42 -18.81 5.78
N PHE A 448 -4.32 -18.13 5.43
CA PHE A 448 -3.54 -18.45 4.26
C PHE A 448 -2.05 -18.64 4.56
N ASP A 449 -1.33 -19.32 3.66
CA ASP A 449 0.12 -19.47 3.74
C ASP A 449 0.82 -18.32 2.99
N PRO A 450 1.49 -17.39 3.68
CA PRO A 450 2.18 -16.27 3.02
C PRO A 450 3.41 -16.70 2.22
N ASN A 451 3.88 -17.95 2.38
CA ASN A 451 4.99 -18.51 1.62
C ASN A 451 4.52 -19.27 0.36
N ALA A 452 3.22 -19.45 0.18
CA ALA A 452 2.70 -19.94 -1.08
C ALA A 452 3.22 -19.00 -2.18
N VAL A 453 4.11 -19.52 -3.02
CA VAL A 453 4.85 -18.68 -3.98
C VAL A 453 3.92 -18.35 -5.12
N SER A 454 3.33 -17.17 -5.07
CA SER A 454 2.90 -16.54 -6.29
C SER A 454 4.15 -16.24 -7.13
N ARG A 455 4.10 -16.54 -8.42
CA ARG A 455 5.25 -16.38 -9.32
C ARG A 455 5.59 -14.91 -9.53
N PHE A 456 6.14 -14.24 -8.52
CA PHE A 456 6.79 -12.97 -8.78
C PHE A 456 8.08 -13.28 -9.55
N PRO A 457 8.09 -13.16 -10.89
CA PRO A 457 9.14 -13.76 -11.72
C PRO A 457 10.51 -13.14 -11.51
N VAL A 458 10.58 -12.00 -10.83
CA VAL A 458 11.84 -11.28 -10.61
C VAL A 458 12.62 -11.83 -9.42
N PHE A 459 11.96 -12.34 -8.38
CA PHE A 459 12.63 -12.67 -7.13
C PHE A 459 12.55 -14.14 -6.72
N CYS A 460 11.71 -14.96 -7.32
CA CYS A 460 11.39 -16.32 -6.86
C CYS A 460 11.16 -16.40 -5.33
N ALA A 461 10.54 -15.37 -4.79
CA ALA A 461 10.18 -15.26 -3.40
C ALA A 461 8.68 -14.99 -3.29
N ALA A 462 8.06 -15.48 -2.26
CA ALA A 462 6.69 -15.11 -1.94
C ALA A 462 6.61 -13.61 -1.70
N PHE A 463 5.53 -12.99 -2.16
CA PHE A 463 5.32 -11.57 -2.03
C PHE A 463 3.83 -11.31 -1.79
N ILE A 464 3.49 -10.83 -0.62
CA ILE A 464 2.13 -10.46 -0.22
C ILE A 464 1.91 -8.93 -0.25
N GLY A 465 2.73 -8.21 -1.01
CA GLY A 465 2.78 -6.75 -0.96
C GLY A 465 3.64 -6.21 0.18
N ASP A 466 3.79 -4.90 0.22
CA ASP A 466 4.48 -4.19 1.30
C ASP A 466 3.52 -3.57 2.31
N TYR A 467 2.20 -3.59 2.03
CA TYR A 467 1.16 -3.02 2.88
C TYR A 467 -0.20 -3.68 2.63
N ILE A 468 -1.12 -3.45 3.55
CA ILE A 468 -2.56 -3.60 3.45
C ILE A 468 -3.17 -2.21 3.61
N ASP A 469 -4.46 -2.06 3.34
CA ASP A 469 -5.12 -0.78 3.50
C ASP A 469 -6.47 -0.90 4.23
N ILE A 470 -6.88 0.19 4.86
CA ILE A 470 -8.16 0.33 5.54
C ILE A 470 -8.68 1.74 5.36
N ASP A 471 -9.95 1.88 5.06
CA ASP A 471 -10.64 3.16 5.06
C ASP A 471 -11.92 3.10 5.88
N ALA A 472 -12.36 4.23 6.40
CA ALA A 472 -13.55 4.34 7.23
C ALA A 472 -14.24 5.68 7.02
N VAL A 473 -15.54 5.65 6.73
CA VAL A 473 -16.37 6.82 6.48
C VAL A 473 -17.77 6.59 7.03
N ASP A 474 -18.25 7.52 7.85
CA ASP A 474 -19.63 7.51 8.42
C ASP A 474 -20.02 6.15 9.05
N GLY A 475 -19.05 5.51 9.73
CA GLY A 475 -19.25 4.22 10.38
C GLY A 475 -19.25 3.02 9.45
N THR A 476 -18.98 3.18 8.17
CA THR A 476 -18.62 2.07 7.25
C THR A 476 -17.12 1.90 7.23
N VAL A 477 -16.64 0.68 7.42
CA VAL A 477 -15.21 0.32 7.37
C VAL A 477 -14.98 -0.64 6.23
N ALA A 478 -13.94 -0.42 5.45
CA ALA A 478 -13.48 -1.33 4.41
C ALA A 478 -11.98 -1.57 4.57
N SER A 479 -11.55 -2.81 4.53
CA SER A 479 -10.13 -3.17 4.54
C SER A 479 -9.81 -4.13 3.41
N ILE A 480 -8.62 -3.98 2.85
CA ILE A 480 -8.14 -4.78 1.72
C ILE A 480 -6.74 -5.33 2.01
N TRP A 481 -6.52 -6.59 1.65
CA TRP A 481 -5.24 -7.26 1.83
C TRP A 481 -4.95 -8.25 0.70
N THR A 482 -3.69 -8.60 0.54
CA THR A 482 -3.25 -9.65 -0.38
C THR A 482 -3.32 -11.00 0.32
N ASP A 483 -3.87 -12.02 -0.35
CA ASP A 483 -4.12 -13.34 0.20
C ASP A 483 -3.72 -14.45 -0.81
N ASN A 484 -3.17 -15.52 -0.29
CA ASN A 484 -2.69 -16.67 -1.08
C ASN A 484 -3.59 -17.90 -0.93
N ARG A 485 -4.80 -17.79 -0.34
CA ARG A 485 -5.70 -18.93 -0.08
C ARG A 485 -6.14 -19.66 -1.34
N VAL A 486 -6.14 -18.97 -2.47
CA VAL A 486 -6.54 -19.52 -3.79
C VAL A 486 -5.36 -20.08 -4.60
N VAL A 487 -4.15 -20.11 -4.05
CA VAL A 487 -2.98 -20.69 -4.69
C VAL A 487 -3.03 -22.22 -4.54
N ASP A 488 -3.47 -22.92 -5.58
CA ASP A 488 -3.69 -24.37 -5.55
C ASP A 488 -2.40 -25.21 -5.64
N ASP A 489 -1.36 -24.73 -6.33
CA ASP A 489 -0.09 -25.44 -6.52
C ASP A 489 1.11 -24.49 -6.46
N PRO A 490 1.58 -24.14 -5.25
CA PRO A 490 2.67 -23.20 -5.08
C PRO A 490 3.96 -23.73 -5.69
N LEU A 491 4.63 -22.89 -6.49
CA LEU A 491 5.90 -23.26 -7.11
C LEU A 491 6.98 -23.61 -6.08
N THR A 492 7.66 -24.70 -6.32
CA THR A 492 8.90 -24.98 -5.61
C THR A 492 10.00 -23.97 -6.04
N PRO A 493 11.01 -23.71 -5.19
CA PRO A 493 12.14 -22.86 -5.55
C PRO A 493 12.88 -23.31 -6.84
N ALA A 494 12.87 -24.61 -7.13
CA ALA A 494 13.49 -25.16 -8.32
C ALA A 494 12.68 -24.85 -9.59
N GLU A 495 11.37 -24.93 -9.53
CA GLU A 495 10.46 -24.58 -10.63
C GLU A 495 10.51 -23.07 -10.91
N CYS A 496 10.58 -22.25 -9.88
CA CYS A 496 10.75 -20.82 -10.04
C CYS A 496 12.12 -20.48 -10.67
N ALA A 497 13.21 -21.12 -10.27
CA ALA A 497 14.53 -20.93 -10.89
C ALA A 497 14.53 -21.37 -12.37
N ASP A 498 13.86 -22.47 -12.71
CA ASP A 498 13.67 -22.91 -14.09
C ASP A 498 12.84 -21.88 -14.89
N TYR A 499 11.79 -21.34 -14.29
CA TYR A 499 11.00 -20.26 -14.86
C TYR A 499 11.83 -19.00 -15.14
N GLN A 500 12.67 -18.56 -14.19
CA GLN A 500 13.56 -17.42 -14.40
C GLN A 500 14.55 -17.68 -15.54
N ALA A 501 15.13 -18.88 -15.61
CA ALA A 501 16.04 -19.25 -16.68
C ALA A 501 15.38 -19.25 -18.06
N ARG A 502 14.10 -19.60 -18.14
CA ARG A 502 13.29 -19.61 -19.37
C ARG A 502 12.68 -18.25 -19.70
N SER A 503 12.40 -17.40 -18.73
CA SER A 503 11.76 -16.11 -18.93
C SER A 503 12.61 -15.12 -19.73
N THR A 504 13.89 -15.42 -19.93
CA THR A 504 14.78 -14.66 -20.84
C THR A 504 14.55 -14.97 -22.32
N ASP A 505 13.78 -16.02 -22.65
CA ASP A 505 13.41 -16.34 -24.03
C ASP A 505 11.93 -15.97 -24.27
N PRO A 506 11.66 -14.92 -25.05
CA PRO A 506 10.28 -14.48 -25.33
C PRO A 506 9.48 -15.52 -26.14
N ALA A 507 10.11 -16.57 -26.66
CA ALA A 507 9.44 -17.67 -27.38
C ALA A 507 8.93 -18.78 -26.45
N ILE A 508 9.37 -18.79 -25.19
CA ILE A 508 8.97 -19.82 -24.21
C ILE A 508 7.98 -19.20 -23.24
N GLN A 509 6.70 -19.30 -23.55
CA GLN A 509 5.63 -19.11 -22.56
C GLN A 509 5.55 -20.42 -21.75
N PRO A 510 5.77 -20.43 -20.44
CA PRO A 510 5.43 -21.59 -19.64
C PRO A 510 3.92 -21.84 -19.73
N ASP A 511 3.53 -23.09 -19.82
CA ASP A 511 2.14 -23.53 -19.68
C ASP A 511 1.72 -23.20 -18.23
N LEU A 512 0.81 -22.26 -18.07
CA LEU A 512 0.46 -21.65 -16.79
C LEU A 512 -1.02 -21.86 -16.45
N ASP A 513 -1.65 -22.84 -17.12
CA ASP A 513 -3.06 -23.20 -16.96
C ASP A 513 -3.37 -23.95 -15.64
N ASP A 514 -2.45 -23.92 -14.65
CA ASP A 514 -2.54 -24.80 -13.48
C ASP A 514 -2.98 -24.09 -12.18
N GLY A 515 -3.48 -22.86 -12.24
CA GLY A 515 -3.97 -22.13 -11.04
C GLY A 515 -2.87 -21.72 -10.05
N SER A 516 -1.59 -22.01 -10.32
CA SER A 516 -0.47 -21.78 -9.42
C SER A 516 -0.09 -20.30 -9.22
N LEU A 517 -0.89 -19.37 -9.75
CA LEU A 517 -0.56 -17.93 -9.81
C LEU A 517 -1.61 -17.04 -9.18
N ASP A 518 -2.65 -17.59 -8.64
CA ASP A 518 -3.81 -16.84 -8.18
C ASP A 518 -3.60 -16.29 -6.77
N GLN A 519 -2.76 -15.26 -6.66
CA GLN A 519 -2.72 -14.44 -5.48
C GLN A 519 -3.68 -13.26 -5.68
N GLU A 520 -4.63 -13.08 -4.78
CA GLU A 520 -5.71 -12.12 -4.94
C GLU A 520 -5.77 -11.10 -3.80
N ALA A 521 -6.36 -9.96 -4.08
CA ALA A 521 -6.75 -9.01 -3.05
C ALA A 521 -8.16 -9.37 -2.54
N PHE A 522 -8.29 -9.48 -1.24
CA PHE A 522 -9.56 -9.71 -0.54
C PHE A 522 -9.99 -8.46 0.19
N VAL A 523 -11.29 -8.24 0.23
CA VAL A 523 -11.91 -7.09 0.91
C VAL A 523 -12.92 -7.59 1.94
N ASP A 524 -12.94 -6.93 3.10
CA ASP A 524 -14.03 -7.04 4.07
C ASP A 524 -14.64 -5.66 4.30
N VAL A 525 -15.96 -5.55 4.20
CA VAL A 525 -16.74 -4.32 4.40
C VAL A 525 -17.76 -4.54 5.49
N PHE A 526 -17.74 -3.71 6.51
CA PHE A 526 -18.61 -3.87 7.67
C PHE A 526 -18.95 -2.52 8.34
N ALA A 527 -20.01 -2.51 9.14
CA ALA A 527 -20.30 -1.37 10.00
C ALA A 527 -19.34 -1.35 11.20
N ALA A 528 -18.83 -0.18 11.56
CA ALA A 528 -17.99 0.00 12.75
C ALA A 528 -18.72 -0.54 13.98
N PRO A 529 -18.07 -1.36 14.83
CA PRO A 529 -18.71 -2.02 15.98
C PRO A 529 -19.17 -1.07 17.07
#